data_7125be8a6a4903f9f5617e9646ef6bb8
#
_entry.id   7125be8a6a4903f9f5617e9646ef6bb8
#
_cell.length_a   1.000
_cell.length_b   1.000
_cell.length_c   1.000
_cell.angle_alpha   90.00
_cell.angle_beta   90.00
_cell.angle_gamma   90.00
#
_symmetry.space_group_name_H-M   'P 1'
#
loop_
_entity.id
_entity.type
_entity.pdbx_description
1 polymer ?
#
loop_
_entity_poly.entity_id
_entity_poly.type
_entity_poly.pdbx_seq_one_letter_code
_entity_poly.pdbx_strand_id
1 'polypeptide(L)'
;DRDHIHTHFVMNSVNAETGLKFHIKQDEIGMLMESSDKIVSEYGLSICGPIRNKNDSGNKKSDSRTKTHISDREYRAMDKRESWKLQLAVAIDSCMRIAMSKRHFIWLMEQEGYRVRWTDERKNITYTCPDGSRCRDNKLHEEKYMKENMEYEFRIRQEIVGGIQA
;
A
#
# COMPACT_ATOMS: atom_id res chain seq x y z
N ASP A 1 15.39 7.88 -7.72
CA ASP A 1 15.54 8.06 -9.16
C ASP A 1 16.98 8.49 -9.45
N ARG A 2 17.75 7.59 -10.10
CA ARG A 2 19.17 7.84 -10.35
C ARG A 2 19.48 8.26 -11.79
N ASP A 3 18.50 8.12 -12.69
CA ASP A 3 18.76 8.19 -14.13
C ASP A 3 18.29 9.49 -14.79
N HIS A 4 17.74 10.44 -14.04
CA HIS A 4 17.30 11.73 -14.56
C HIS A 4 17.46 12.87 -13.54
N ILE A 5 17.71 14.07 -14.05
CA ILE A 5 17.76 15.28 -13.24
C ILE A 5 16.32 15.74 -12.99
N HIS A 6 15.96 15.95 -11.74
CA HIS A 6 14.67 16.52 -11.35
C HIS A 6 14.87 17.64 -10.33
N THR A 7 13.96 18.61 -10.35
CA THR A 7 14.01 19.78 -9.48
C THR A 7 12.77 19.82 -8.60
N HIS A 8 12.97 20.00 -7.31
CA HIS A 8 11.90 20.22 -6.36
C HIS A 8 11.81 21.70 -6.01
N PHE A 9 10.64 22.28 -6.19
CA PHE A 9 10.35 23.64 -5.76
C PHE A 9 9.57 23.60 -4.44
N VAL A 10 10.08 24.31 -3.45
CA VAL A 10 9.40 24.50 -2.17
C VAL A 10 9.01 25.96 -2.06
N MET A 11 7.71 26.22 -1.90
CA MET A 11 7.16 27.55 -1.77
C MET A 11 6.42 27.70 -0.45
N ASN A 12 6.62 28.85 0.22
CA ASN A 12 5.84 29.16 1.40
C ASN A 12 4.35 29.32 1.02
N SER A 13 3.49 28.62 1.71
CA SER A 13 2.04 28.65 1.45
C SER A 13 1.35 29.95 1.87
N VAL A 14 2.06 30.83 2.60
CA VAL A 14 1.54 32.10 3.09
C VAL A 14 2.45 33.22 2.63
N ASN A 15 1.88 34.25 2.00
CA ASN A 15 2.60 35.48 1.66
C ASN A 15 3.00 36.20 2.94
N ALA A 16 4.30 36.49 3.10
CA ALA A 16 4.83 37.09 4.33
C ALA A 16 4.37 38.56 4.54
N GLU A 17 4.05 39.27 3.48
CA GLU A 17 3.64 40.69 3.52
C GLU A 17 2.13 40.83 3.71
N THR A 18 1.33 40.02 3.02
CA THR A 18 -0.12 40.17 3.01
C THR A 18 -0.85 39.19 3.94
N GLY A 19 -0.15 38.17 4.43
CA GLY A 19 -0.75 37.08 5.24
C GLY A 19 -1.72 36.18 4.45
N LEU A 20 -1.88 36.39 3.14
CA LEU A 20 -2.80 35.63 2.32
C LEU A 20 -2.20 34.26 1.99
N LYS A 21 -3.03 33.22 2.07
CA LYS A 21 -2.65 31.88 1.69
C LYS A 21 -2.61 31.73 0.18
N PHE A 22 -1.50 31.22 -0.33
CA PHE A 22 -1.40 30.84 -1.74
C PHE A 22 -2.37 29.71 -2.06
N HIS A 23 -3.14 29.90 -3.11
CA HIS A 23 -4.11 28.92 -3.56
C HIS A 23 -4.03 28.82 -5.08
N ILE A 24 -3.74 27.62 -5.60
CA ILE A 24 -3.81 27.32 -7.02
C ILE A 24 -5.12 26.58 -7.31
N LYS A 25 -5.87 27.04 -8.28
CA LYS A 25 -7.04 26.34 -8.79
C LYS A 25 -6.62 25.21 -9.74
N GLN A 26 -7.51 24.25 -9.95
CA GLN A 26 -7.23 23.08 -10.78
C GLN A 26 -6.91 23.43 -12.25
N ASP A 27 -7.56 24.44 -12.78
CA ASP A 27 -7.32 24.97 -14.12
C ASP A 27 -5.96 25.67 -14.25
N GLU A 28 -5.52 26.39 -13.21
CA GLU A 28 -4.22 27.06 -13.17
C GLU A 28 -3.05 26.07 -13.14
N ILE A 29 -3.26 24.87 -12.59
CA ILE A 29 -2.25 23.80 -12.62
C ILE A 29 -1.96 23.39 -14.08
N GLY A 30 -2.99 23.29 -14.91
CA GLY A 30 -2.81 23.00 -16.34
C GLY A 30 -1.95 24.04 -17.06
N MET A 31 -2.21 25.32 -16.82
CA MET A 31 -1.39 26.41 -17.40
C MET A 31 0.07 26.38 -16.93
N LEU A 32 0.29 26.03 -15.67
CA LEU A 32 1.64 25.89 -15.10
C LEU A 32 2.41 24.72 -15.75
N MET A 33 1.73 23.64 -16.03
CA MET A 33 2.29 22.50 -16.74
C MET A 33 2.63 22.82 -18.19
N GLU A 34 1.72 23.50 -18.91
CA GLU A 34 1.98 23.94 -20.28
C GLU A 34 3.18 24.89 -20.35
N SER A 35 3.31 25.80 -19.38
CA SER A 35 4.47 26.69 -19.28
C SER A 35 5.77 25.93 -19.04
N SER A 36 5.73 24.93 -18.18
CA SER A 36 6.86 24.03 -17.92
C SER A 36 7.27 23.25 -19.18
N ASP A 37 6.30 22.64 -19.87
CA ASP A 37 6.51 21.87 -21.08
C ASP A 37 7.14 22.73 -22.21
N LYS A 38 6.70 24.00 -22.31
CA LYS A 38 7.25 24.95 -23.26
C LYS A 38 8.73 25.21 -22.98
N ILE A 39 9.10 25.49 -21.73
CA ILE A 39 10.49 25.71 -21.33
C ILE A 39 11.32 24.46 -21.62
N VAL A 40 10.85 23.28 -21.22
CA VAL A 40 11.54 21.98 -21.42
C VAL A 40 11.78 21.74 -22.91
N SER A 41 10.79 22.05 -23.77
CA SER A 41 10.89 21.94 -25.22
C SER A 41 11.93 22.90 -25.81
N GLU A 42 12.02 24.13 -25.32
CA GLU A 42 13.02 25.13 -25.76
C GLU A 42 14.45 24.65 -25.51
N TYR A 43 14.66 23.87 -24.47
CA TYR A 43 15.97 23.26 -24.14
C TYR A 43 16.18 21.88 -24.76
N GLY A 44 15.27 21.41 -25.63
CA GLY A 44 15.37 20.11 -26.31
C GLY A 44 15.29 18.90 -25.38
N LEU A 45 14.69 19.07 -24.22
CA LEU A 45 14.48 17.99 -23.24
C LEU A 45 13.14 17.26 -23.52
N SER A 46 13.03 16.03 -23.04
CA SER A 46 11.81 15.24 -23.19
C SER A 46 10.69 15.76 -22.28
N ILE A 47 9.51 15.98 -22.86
CA ILE A 47 8.30 16.37 -22.12
C ILE A 47 7.70 15.13 -21.46
N CYS A 48 7.33 15.22 -20.19
CA CYS A 48 6.54 14.20 -19.51
C CYS A 48 5.17 14.14 -20.17
N GLY A 49 4.71 12.94 -20.56
CA GLY A 49 3.40 12.76 -21.17
C GLY A 49 2.25 13.31 -20.30
N PRO A 50 1.11 13.66 -20.91
CA PRO A 50 -0.01 14.26 -20.20
C PRO A 50 -0.43 13.44 -18.98
N ILE A 51 -0.63 14.11 -17.85
CA ILE A 51 -1.21 13.49 -16.65
C ILE A 51 -2.59 12.96 -17.05
N ARG A 52 -2.70 11.65 -17.15
CA ARG A 52 -3.99 11.01 -17.42
C ARG A 52 -4.92 11.31 -16.25
N ASN A 53 -5.90 12.19 -16.48
CA ASN A 53 -6.99 12.40 -15.53
C ASN A 53 -7.66 11.05 -15.25
N LYS A 54 -7.85 10.73 -13.97
CA LYS A 54 -8.49 9.49 -13.50
C LYS A 54 -9.93 9.30 -14.01
N ASN A 55 -10.48 10.28 -14.73
CA ASN A 55 -11.83 10.28 -15.27
C ASN A 55 -11.93 9.74 -16.70
N ASP A 56 -10.79 9.41 -17.33
CA ASP A 56 -10.81 8.77 -18.64
C ASP A 56 -11.04 7.27 -18.46
N SER A 57 -12.31 6.91 -18.28
CA SER A 57 -12.82 5.55 -18.10
C SER A 57 -12.79 4.77 -19.42
N GLY A 58 -11.66 4.70 -20.05
CA GLY A 58 -11.35 3.78 -21.13
C GLY A 58 -10.98 2.43 -20.52
N ASN A 59 -11.92 1.51 -20.55
CA ASN A 59 -11.90 0.10 -20.21
C ASN A 59 -10.56 -0.60 -20.53
N LYS A 60 -9.56 -0.48 -19.66
CA LYS A 60 -8.38 -1.34 -19.65
C LYS A 60 -8.46 -2.18 -18.38
N LYS A 61 -8.67 -3.51 -18.58
CA LYS A 61 -8.45 -4.51 -17.55
C LYS A 61 -7.11 -4.22 -16.90
N SER A 62 -7.13 -3.57 -15.75
CA SER A 62 -5.93 -3.36 -14.95
C SER A 62 -5.53 -4.71 -14.42
N ASP A 63 -4.40 -5.19 -14.90
CA ASP A 63 -3.62 -6.22 -14.25
C ASP A 63 -3.64 -5.96 -12.75
N SER A 64 -4.09 -6.93 -11.98
CA SER A 64 -4.31 -6.80 -10.54
C SER A 64 -2.96 -6.82 -9.80
N ARG A 65 -2.07 -5.90 -10.16
CA ARG A 65 -0.88 -5.64 -9.35
C ARG A 65 -1.36 -5.05 -8.03
N THR A 66 -0.98 -5.67 -6.96
CA THR A 66 -1.15 -5.18 -5.59
C THR A 66 -0.88 -3.69 -5.54
N LYS A 67 -1.88 -2.91 -5.14
CA LYS A 67 -1.69 -1.47 -4.92
C LYS A 67 -0.79 -1.31 -3.70
N THR A 68 0.51 -1.20 -3.95
CA THR A 68 1.53 -0.90 -2.93
C THR A 68 1.42 0.54 -2.41
N HIS A 69 0.58 1.38 -3.04
CA HIS A 69 0.42 2.77 -2.65
C HIS A 69 -0.56 2.90 -1.47
N ILE A 70 -0.01 3.27 -0.33
CA ILE A 70 -0.78 3.66 0.87
C ILE A 70 -1.43 5.02 0.60
N SER A 71 -2.72 5.18 0.88
CA SER A 71 -3.39 6.48 0.75
C SER A 71 -2.89 7.47 1.80
N ASP A 72 -2.89 8.79 1.50
CA ASP A 72 -2.46 9.83 2.45
C ASP A 72 -3.19 9.78 3.79
N ARG A 73 -4.47 9.41 3.78
CA ARG A 73 -5.27 9.23 4.99
C ARG A 73 -4.77 8.04 5.81
N GLU A 74 -4.44 6.96 5.15
CA GLU A 74 -3.94 5.74 5.78
C GLU A 74 -2.52 5.95 6.31
N TYR A 75 -1.67 6.67 5.55
CA TYR A 75 -0.34 7.09 5.99
C TYR A 75 -0.39 7.94 7.27
N ARG A 76 -1.26 8.95 7.33
CA ARG A 76 -1.46 9.79 8.53
C ARG A 76 -1.99 9.01 9.73
N ALA A 77 -2.85 8.01 9.51
CA ALA A 77 -3.35 7.14 10.57
C ALA A 77 -2.26 6.19 11.07
N MET A 78 -1.36 5.73 10.20
CA MET A 78 -0.19 4.93 10.57
C MET A 78 0.80 5.72 11.42
N ASP A 79 1.07 6.99 11.04
CA ASP A 79 1.96 7.91 11.80
C ASP A 79 1.46 8.12 13.24
N LYS A 80 0.16 8.23 13.42
CA LYS A 80 -0.48 8.34 14.74
C LYS A 80 -0.63 7.01 15.49
N ARG A 81 -0.17 5.89 14.93
CA ARG A 81 -0.39 4.52 15.44
C ARG A 81 -1.87 4.16 15.64
N GLU A 82 -2.77 4.89 14.99
CA GLU A 82 -4.23 4.68 15.05
C GLU A 82 -4.74 3.73 13.96
N SER A 83 -3.86 3.28 13.07
CA SER A 83 -4.27 2.41 11.95
C SER A 83 -4.53 0.98 12.44
N TRP A 84 -5.80 0.59 12.45
CA TRP A 84 -6.21 -0.78 12.74
C TRP A 84 -5.58 -1.81 11.79
N LYS A 85 -5.27 -1.43 10.55
CA LYS A 85 -4.56 -2.30 9.60
C LYS A 85 -3.10 -2.53 10.02
N LEU A 86 -2.45 -1.51 10.57
CA LEU A 86 -1.11 -1.66 11.12
C LEU A 86 -1.12 -2.60 12.33
N GLN A 87 -2.09 -2.46 13.22
CA GLN A 87 -2.26 -3.36 14.36
C GLN A 87 -2.50 -4.80 13.90
N LEU A 88 -3.35 -4.99 12.88
CA LEU A 88 -3.58 -6.29 12.26
C LEU A 88 -2.28 -6.87 11.66
N ALA A 89 -1.50 -6.07 10.92
CA ALA A 89 -0.24 -6.52 10.34
C ALA A 89 0.77 -6.94 11.42
N VAL A 90 0.90 -6.18 12.49
CA VAL A 90 1.76 -6.52 13.65
C VAL A 90 1.30 -7.81 14.31
N ALA A 91 -0.01 -8.01 14.50
CA ALA A 91 -0.56 -9.25 15.05
C ALA A 91 -0.26 -10.45 14.14
N ILE A 92 -0.44 -10.32 12.82
CA ILE A 92 -0.09 -11.36 11.86
C ILE A 92 1.41 -11.71 11.95
N ASP A 93 2.30 -10.71 11.95
CA ASP A 93 3.75 -10.93 12.03
C ASP A 93 4.13 -11.64 13.34
N SER A 94 3.53 -11.24 14.46
CA SER A 94 3.77 -11.86 15.76
C SER A 94 3.31 -13.33 15.78
N CYS A 95 2.11 -13.60 15.28
CA CYS A 95 1.57 -14.96 15.19
C CYS A 95 2.35 -15.82 14.19
N MET A 96 2.74 -15.29 13.03
CA MET A 96 3.55 -16.00 12.03
C MET A 96 4.92 -16.37 12.55
N ARG A 97 5.50 -15.60 13.45
CA ARG A 97 6.80 -15.91 14.05
C ARG A 97 6.78 -17.20 14.88
N ILE A 98 5.63 -17.50 15.49
CA ILE A 98 5.46 -18.63 16.42
C ILE A 98 4.74 -19.80 15.75
N ALA A 99 3.87 -19.53 14.78
CA ALA A 99 3.02 -20.55 14.16
C ALA A 99 3.83 -21.59 13.38
N MET A 100 3.59 -22.86 13.67
CA MET A 100 4.19 -23.99 12.96
C MET A 100 3.29 -24.53 11.84
N SER A 101 2.03 -24.14 11.82
CA SER A 101 1.04 -24.60 10.84
C SER A 101 -0.09 -23.59 10.66
N LYS A 102 -0.84 -23.70 9.55
CA LYS A 102 -2.04 -22.91 9.27
C LYS A 102 -3.04 -22.94 10.45
N ARG A 103 -3.29 -24.13 11.01
CA ARG A 103 -4.21 -24.29 12.17
C ARG A 103 -3.70 -23.56 13.41
N HIS A 104 -2.42 -23.68 13.69
CA HIS A 104 -1.79 -23.03 14.84
C HIS A 104 -1.82 -21.50 14.66
N PHE A 105 -1.59 -20.99 13.45
CA PHE A 105 -1.70 -19.58 13.15
C PHE A 105 -3.12 -19.04 13.40
N ILE A 106 -4.14 -19.75 12.89
CA ILE A 106 -5.54 -19.33 13.09
C ILE A 106 -5.87 -19.28 14.58
N TRP A 107 -5.45 -20.31 15.33
CA TRP A 107 -5.66 -20.36 16.78
C TRP A 107 -4.96 -19.20 17.52
N LEU A 108 -3.72 -18.86 17.17
CA LEU A 108 -2.99 -17.73 17.75
C LEU A 108 -3.71 -16.39 17.48
N MET A 109 -4.15 -16.17 16.24
CA MET A 109 -4.89 -14.97 15.87
C MET A 109 -6.23 -14.85 16.63
N GLU A 110 -6.89 -15.97 16.89
CA GLU A 110 -8.14 -16.00 17.68
C GLU A 110 -7.87 -15.65 19.16
N GLN A 111 -6.73 -16.05 19.73
CA GLN A 111 -6.32 -15.64 21.08
C GLN A 111 -6.09 -14.13 21.18
N GLU A 112 -5.59 -13.51 20.12
CA GLU A 112 -5.40 -12.05 20.00
C GLU A 112 -6.72 -11.30 19.68
N GLY A 113 -7.86 -12.02 19.58
CA GLY A 113 -9.18 -11.46 19.31
C GLY A 113 -9.52 -11.25 17.84
N TYR A 114 -8.69 -11.71 16.93
CA TYR A 114 -8.93 -11.64 15.48
C TYR A 114 -9.61 -12.92 15.01
N ARG A 115 -10.54 -12.79 14.05
CA ARG A 115 -11.10 -13.94 13.34
C ARG A 115 -10.47 -14.08 11.98
N VAL A 116 -9.97 -15.28 11.65
CA VAL A 116 -9.31 -15.57 10.37
C VAL A 116 -10.17 -16.54 9.56
N ARG A 117 -10.61 -16.10 8.39
CA ARG A 117 -11.29 -16.95 7.43
C ARG A 117 -10.32 -17.34 6.32
N TRP A 118 -9.76 -18.54 6.45
CA TRP A 118 -8.78 -19.10 5.53
C TRP A 118 -9.24 -20.48 5.05
N THR A 119 -9.90 -20.52 3.90
CA THR A 119 -10.39 -21.74 3.24
C THR A 119 -9.67 -21.96 1.93
N ASP A 120 -9.54 -23.19 1.50
CA ASP A 120 -8.80 -23.55 0.28
C ASP A 120 -9.53 -23.09 -0.98
N GLU A 121 -10.87 -23.06 -0.95
CA GLU A 121 -11.72 -22.60 -2.06
C GLU A 121 -11.60 -21.10 -2.35
N ARG A 122 -11.16 -20.30 -1.40
CA ARG A 122 -11.08 -18.84 -1.54
C ARG A 122 -9.68 -18.41 -1.89
N LYS A 123 -9.58 -17.50 -2.86
CA LYS A 123 -8.31 -16.92 -3.29
C LYS A 123 -7.62 -16.13 -2.17
N ASN A 124 -8.35 -15.48 -1.29
CA ASN A 124 -7.83 -14.57 -0.29
C ASN A 124 -8.18 -15.02 1.14
N ILE A 125 -7.28 -14.73 2.07
CA ILE A 125 -7.56 -14.78 3.51
C ILE A 125 -8.36 -13.54 3.89
N THR A 126 -9.34 -13.69 4.77
CA THR A 126 -10.11 -12.56 5.31
C THR A 126 -9.92 -12.50 6.81
N TYR A 127 -9.44 -11.37 7.28
CA TYR A 127 -9.28 -11.07 8.69
C TYR A 127 -10.44 -10.20 9.18
N THR A 128 -10.93 -10.47 10.37
CA THR A 128 -11.89 -9.61 11.07
C THR A 128 -11.26 -9.18 12.39
N CYS A 129 -11.13 -7.89 12.60
CA CYS A 129 -10.55 -7.31 13.81
C CYS A 129 -11.55 -7.31 14.97
N PRO A 130 -11.11 -7.13 16.22
CA PRO A 130 -11.98 -7.05 17.40
C PRO A 130 -13.03 -5.94 17.31
N ASP A 131 -12.73 -4.84 16.62
CA ASP A 131 -13.65 -3.72 16.35
C ASP A 131 -14.68 -4.01 15.24
N GLY A 132 -14.68 -5.21 14.65
CA GLY A 132 -15.53 -5.62 13.54
C GLY A 132 -15.04 -5.22 12.15
N SER A 133 -13.93 -4.46 12.05
CA SER A 133 -13.31 -4.11 10.77
C SER A 133 -12.82 -5.36 10.04
N ARG A 134 -12.96 -5.36 8.70
CA ARG A 134 -12.56 -6.51 7.89
C ARG A 134 -11.52 -6.12 6.85
N CYS A 135 -10.50 -6.95 6.71
CA CYS A 135 -9.46 -6.80 5.70
C CYS A 135 -9.19 -8.13 4.98
N ARG A 136 -8.89 -8.05 3.69
CA ARG A 136 -8.32 -9.18 2.95
C ARG A 136 -6.80 -9.05 2.92
N ASP A 137 -6.11 -10.20 2.83
CA ASP A 137 -4.66 -10.29 2.71
C ASP A 137 -4.07 -9.35 1.65
N ASN A 138 -4.68 -9.28 0.47
CA ASN A 138 -4.25 -8.42 -0.65
C ASN A 138 -4.46 -6.90 -0.40
N LYS A 139 -4.92 -6.50 0.77
CA LYS A 139 -5.10 -5.11 1.19
C LYS A 139 -4.14 -4.69 2.31
N LEU A 140 -3.23 -5.59 2.70
CA LEU A 140 -2.24 -5.36 3.75
C LEU A 140 -0.91 -4.81 3.23
N HIS A 141 -0.84 -4.32 1.99
CA HIS A 141 0.29 -3.62 1.38
C HIS A 141 1.60 -4.41 1.21
N GLU A 142 1.80 -5.52 1.89
CA GLU A 142 2.99 -6.37 1.75
C GLU A 142 2.62 -7.74 1.18
N GLU A 143 3.42 -8.23 0.26
CA GLU A 143 3.20 -9.51 -0.40
C GLU A 143 3.32 -10.72 0.54
N LYS A 144 4.10 -10.58 1.63
CA LYS A 144 4.28 -11.64 2.63
C LYS A 144 2.97 -12.09 3.28
N TYR A 145 1.95 -11.20 3.32
CA TYR A 145 0.64 -11.50 3.91
C TYR A 145 -0.31 -12.23 2.96
N MET A 146 0.06 -12.35 1.68
CA MET A 146 -0.76 -13.06 0.71
C MET A 146 -0.87 -14.54 1.05
N LYS A 147 -2.05 -15.10 0.80
CA LYS A 147 -2.34 -16.51 1.05
C LYS A 147 -1.26 -17.43 0.50
N GLU A 148 -0.85 -17.23 -0.75
CA GLU A 148 0.14 -18.05 -1.45
C GLU A 148 1.49 -18.04 -0.72
N ASN A 149 1.95 -16.87 -0.28
CA ASN A 149 3.23 -16.70 0.40
C ASN A 149 3.19 -17.29 1.83
N MET A 150 2.08 -17.11 2.53
CA MET A 150 1.91 -17.71 3.86
C MET A 150 1.79 -19.23 3.79
N GLU A 151 1.12 -19.79 2.78
CA GLU A 151 1.07 -21.25 2.55
C GLU A 151 2.45 -21.82 2.19
N TYR A 152 3.22 -21.09 1.39
CA TYR A 152 4.59 -21.45 1.06
C TYR A 152 5.49 -21.48 2.30
N GLU A 153 5.39 -20.48 3.15
CA GLU A 153 6.13 -20.39 4.41
C GLU A 153 5.81 -21.59 5.34
N PHE A 154 4.55 -21.96 5.49
CA PHE A 154 4.19 -23.14 6.30
C PHE A 154 4.66 -24.45 5.68
N ARG A 155 4.72 -24.55 4.37
CA ARG A 155 5.26 -25.73 3.68
C ARG A 155 6.74 -25.90 3.98
N ILE A 156 7.53 -24.82 3.85
CA ILE A 156 8.97 -24.86 4.21
C ILE A 156 9.15 -25.28 5.67
N ARG A 157 8.38 -24.73 6.59
CA ARG A 157 8.49 -25.10 8.01
C ARG A 157 8.20 -26.57 8.26
N GLN A 158 7.21 -27.13 7.58
CA GLN A 158 6.89 -28.55 7.67
C GLN A 158 8.01 -29.44 7.10
N GLU A 159 8.62 -29.06 5.98
CA GLU A 159 9.75 -29.78 5.40
C GLU A 159 10.96 -29.77 6.30
N ILE A 160 11.28 -28.64 6.93
CA ILE A 160 12.38 -28.54 7.89
C ILE A 160 12.14 -29.44 9.09
N VAL A 161 10.94 -29.44 9.65
CA VAL A 161 10.58 -30.27 10.81
C VAL A 161 10.57 -31.77 10.43
N GLY A 162 10.05 -32.13 9.25
CA GLY A 162 10.05 -33.52 8.74
C GLY A 162 11.44 -34.05 8.42
N GLY A 163 12.35 -33.19 7.94
CA GLY A 163 13.72 -33.56 7.64
C GLY A 163 14.63 -33.78 8.88
N ILE A 164 14.21 -33.30 10.06
CA ILE A 164 14.96 -33.52 11.33
C ILE A 164 14.61 -34.90 11.97
N GLN A 165 13.53 -35.53 11.52
CA GLN A 165 13.07 -36.82 12.06
C GLN A 165 13.54 -38.03 11.23
N ALA A 166 14.28 -37.82 10.16
CA ALA A 166 14.88 -38.87 9.31
C ALA A 166 16.39 -38.99 9.60
#